data_c5d0d458628f802cdd131df13ee0e3e1
#
_entry.id   c5d0d458628f802cdd131df13ee0e3e1
#
_cell.length_a   1.000
_cell.length_b   1.000
_cell.length_c   1.000
_cell.angle_alpha   90.00
_cell.angle_beta   90.00
_cell.angle_gamma   90.00
#
_symmetry.space_group_name_H-M   'P 1'
#
loop_
_entity.id
_entity.type
_entity.pdbx_description
1 polymer ?
#
loop_
_entity_poly.entity_id
_entity_poly.type
_entity_poly.pdbx_seq_one_letter_code
_entity_poly.pdbx_strand_id
1 'polypeptide(L)'
;MRVLVATVVHRPDDARIRHRQVQSLLAAGVEVVLAAPYDDWGVARPLGVAGLTSVNLPRAHGRHRLRAALAARRLLAAPDADLVLVHDPELVPWAARARRRTAVVWDVHEDTAAALSLKAWLPEALRPLVARGVRLLERWAERRVHLLLAEDGYRNRFAEPHPVVPNSTPVPAQVPAADRPVAVYVGHVTRARGAQELVGVARALQADGSPVRVEVVGHADAPSAALLTQAQAEGALTWHGFLANADALAVVEGAVAGLSLLHDEPNYRHSRPTKVLEYMARGVPVVTTPTAPSRALVTDHDCGVLVPFGDARAAADAVQALQDDPATRYAMAAAGRIAALRDHDWNTDGARFVAQLQAWVR
;
A
#
# COMPACT_ATOMS: atom_id res chain seq x y z
N MET A 1 -21.90 3.74 16.86
CA MET A 1 -20.51 4.25 16.93
C MET A 1 -20.26 5.09 15.70
N ARG A 2 -19.68 6.26 15.88
CA ARG A 2 -19.30 7.17 14.80
C ARG A 2 -17.79 7.41 14.83
N VAL A 3 -17.11 7.23 13.67
CA VAL A 3 -15.65 7.35 13.56
C VAL A 3 -15.28 8.44 12.57
N LEU A 4 -14.44 9.38 13.00
CA LEU A 4 -13.79 10.36 12.12
C LEU A 4 -12.47 9.77 11.65
N VAL A 5 -12.37 9.45 10.36
CA VAL A 5 -11.14 9.03 9.70
C VAL A 5 -10.53 10.22 8.97
N ALA A 6 -9.28 10.59 9.25
CA ALA A 6 -8.67 11.78 8.67
C ALA A 6 -7.28 11.52 8.09
N THR A 7 -7.09 12.01 6.87
CA THR A 7 -5.80 12.10 6.19
C THR A 7 -5.68 13.40 5.40
N VAL A 8 -4.48 13.94 5.30
CA VAL A 8 -4.15 15.11 4.47
C VAL A 8 -3.08 14.78 3.42
N VAL A 9 -2.45 13.60 3.52
CA VAL A 9 -1.40 13.14 2.60
C VAL A 9 -1.92 12.17 1.56
N HIS A 10 -2.73 11.20 2.01
CA HIS A 10 -3.17 10.09 1.17
C HIS A 10 -4.34 10.48 0.26
N ARG A 11 -4.45 9.74 -0.85
CA ARG A 11 -5.61 9.89 -1.74
C ARG A 11 -6.89 9.48 -1.01
N PRO A 12 -8.04 10.12 -1.31
CA PRO A 12 -9.33 9.73 -0.72
C PRO A 12 -9.74 8.28 -1.04
N ASP A 13 -9.24 7.74 -2.14
CA ASP A 13 -9.44 6.37 -2.62
C ASP A 13 -8.24 5.44 -2.30
N ASP A 14 -7.46 5.76 -1.28
CA ASP A 14 -6.34 4.93 -0.83
C ASP A 14 -6.78 3.53 -0.45
N ALA A 15 -5.97 2.53 -0.85
CA ALA A 15 -6.29 1.12 -0.67
C ALA A 15 -6.46 0.72 0.81
N ARG A 16 -5.58 1.19 1.72
CA ARG A 16 -5.68 0.89 3.14
C ARG A 16 -6.81 1.65 3.80
N ILE A 17 -6.87 2.97 3.55
CA ILE A 17 -7.82 3.85 4.24
C ILE A 17 -9.24 3.59 3.75
N ARG A 18 -9.47 3.76 2.44
CA ARG A 18 -10.83 3.72 1.87
C ARG A 18 -11.34 2.32 1.61
N HIS A 19 -10.52 1.50 0.93
CA HIS A 19 -10.97 0.19 0.45
C HIS A 19 -10.85 -0.93 1.49
N ARG A 20 -10.11 -0.71 2.57
CA ARG A 20 -9.97 -1.68 3.67
C ARG A 20 -10.61 -1.16 4.94
N GLN A 21 -10.04 -0.17 5.61
CA GLN A 21 -10.49 0.30 6.93
C GLN A 21 -11.89 0.89 6.92
N VAL A 22 -12.15 1.88 6.05
CA VAL A 22 -13.49 2.51 5.97
C VAL A 22 -14.56 1.50 5.55
N GLN A 23 -14.26 0.61 4.58
CA GLN A 23 -15.21 -0.43 4.18
C GLN A 23 -15.51 -1.40 5.33
N SER A 24 -14.51 -1.81 6.12
CA SER A 24 -14.73 -2.70 7.27
C SER A 24 -15.59 -2.03 8.35
N LEU A 25 -15.37 -0.74 8.59
CA LEU A 25 -16.21 0.03 9.54
C LEU A 25 -17.66 0.11 9.05
N LEU A 26 -17.88 0.46 7.80
CA LEU A 26 -19.22 0.54 7.21
C LEU A 26 -19.93 -0.82 7.21
N ALA A 27 -19.23 -1.90 6.86
CA ALA A 27 -19.76 -3.26 6.91
C ALA A 27 -20.14 -3.70 8.32
N ALA A 28 -19.49 -3.17 9.35
CA ALA A 28 -19.83 -3.38 10.76
C ALA A 28 -20.91 -2.41 11.28
N GLY A 29 -21.58 -1.64 10.42
CA GLY A 29 -22.64 -0.71 10.80
C GLY A 29 -22.14 0.55 11.54
N VAL A 30 -20.85 0.89 11.41
CA VAL A 30 -20.26 2.10 12.00
C VAL A 30 -20.47 3.28 11.06
N GLU A 31 -20.92 4.40 11.58
CA GLU A 31 -20.95 5.66 10.83
C GLU A 31 -19.54 6.22 10.68
N VAL A 32 -19.15 6.57 9.44
CA VAL A 32 -17.81 7.07 9.13
C VAL A 32 -17.90 8.47 8.54
N VAL A 33 -17.11 9.40 9.11
CA VAL A 33 -16.77 10.67 8.48
C VAL A 33 -15.37 10.54 7.90
N LEU A 34 -15.25 10.49 6.58
CA LEU A 34 -13.94 10.45 5.90
C LEU A 34 -13.52 11.87 5.50
N ALA A 35 -12.54 12.40 6.21
CA ALA A 35 -11.94 13.69 5.94
C ALA A 35 -10.61 13.50 5.17
N ALA A 36 -10.62 13.86 3.89
CA ALA A 36 -9.50 13.61 2.99
C ALA A 36 -9.41 14.71 1.91
N PRO A 37 -8.27 14.84 1.20
CA PRO A 37 -8.04 15.91 0.21
C PRO A 37 -8.67 15.57 -1.16
N TYR A 38 -9.98 15.53 -1.22
CA TYR A 38 -10.75 15.17 -2.43
C TYR A 38 -10.47 16.11 -3.60
N ASP A 39 -10.60 17.42 -3.35
CA ASP A 39 -10.53 18.43 -4.40
C ASP A 39 -9.11 18.52 -4.99
N ASP A 40 -8.08 18.47 -4.14
CA ASP A 40 -6.68 18.52 -4.56
C ASP A 40 -6.20 17.27 -5.33
N TRP A 41 -6.90 16.16 -5.18
CA TRP A 41 -6.64 14.93 -5.93
C TRP A 41 -7.59 14.74 -7.13
N GLY A 42 -8.59 15.63 -7.31
CA GLY A 42 -9.60 15.48 -8.33
C GLY A 42 -10.46 14.21 -8.16
N VAL A 43 -10.63 13.74 -6.92
CA VAL A 43 -11.43 12.56 -6.59
C VAL A 43 -12.83 13.00 -6.21
N ALA A 44 -13.84 12.49 -6.88
CA ALA A 44 -15.23 12.76 -6.55
C ALA A 44 -15.57 12.22 -5.13
N ARG A 45 -16.32 13.02 -4.37
CA ARG A 45 -16.83 12.56 -3.08
C ARG A 45 -17.90 11.50 -3.31
N PRO A 46 -17.81 10.33 -2.66
CA PRO A 46 -18.83 9.31 -2.80
C PRO A 46 -20.18 9.82 -2.29
N LEU A 47 -21.21 9.75 -3.13
CA LEU A 47 -22.57 10.11 -2.81
C LEU A 47 -23.42 8.86 -2.62
N GLY A 48 -24.39 8.92 -1.69
CA GLY A 48 -25.35 7.82 -1.48
C GLY A 48 -24.78 6.56 -0.84
N VAL A 49 -23.57 6.59 -0.29
CA VAL A 49 -23.03 5.46 0.48
C VAL A 49 -23.55 5.53 1.91
N ALA A 50 -24.38 4.56 2.28
CA ALA A 50 -24.97 4.50 3.61
C ALA A 50 -23.90 4.51 4.71
N GLY A 51 -24.07 5.36 5.72
CA GLY A 51 -23.14 5.49 6.84
C GLY A 51 -21.86 6.26 6.55
N LEU A 52 -21.65 6.76 5.32
CA LEU A 52 -20.44 7.51 4.96
C LEU A 52 -20.74 8.99 4.70
N THR A 53 -20.04 9.85 5.41
CA THR A 53 -19.98 11.30 5.15
C THR A 53 -18.57 11.69 4.70
N SER A 54 -18.46 12.53 3.68
CA SER A 54 -17.17 12.97 3.15
C SER A 54 -16.91 14.44 3.43
N VAL A 55 -15.73 14.75 3.95
CA VAL A 55 -15.27 16.12 4.24
C VAL A 55 -13.98 16.39 3.45
N ASN A 56 -13.93 17.54 2.74
CA ASN A 56 -12.70 17.92 2.06
C ASN A 56 -11.71 18.57 3.02
N LEU A 57 -10.46 18.14 2.94
CA LEU A 57 -9.30 18.76 3.58
C LEU A 57 -8.29 19.19 2.52
N PRO A 58 -7.45 20.20 2.78
CA PRO A 58 -6.36 20.55 1.87
C PRO A 58 -5.28 19.46 1.90
N ARG A 59 -4.65 19.23 0.74
CA ARG A 59 -3.57 18.26 0.60
C ARG A 59 -2.27 18.76 1.23
N ALA A 60 -1.65 17.90 2.02
CA ALA A 60 -0.31 18.10 2.55
C ALA A 60 0.75 17.64 1.55
N HIS A 61 1.46 18.58 0.94
CA HIS A 61 2.58 18.30 0.04
C HIS A 61 3.77 19.23 0.31
N GLY A 62 4.99 18.71 0.19
CA GLY A 62 6.21 19.50 0.36
C GLY A 62 6.22 20.31 1.68
N ARG A 63 6.41 21.62 1.58
CA ARG A 63 6.47 22.55 2.72
C ARG A 63 5.09 22.89 3.30
N HIS A 64 3.99 22.52 2.64
CA HIS A 64 2.63 22.89 3.05
C HIS A 64 1.98 21.91 4.03
N ARG A 65 2.70 20.87 4.48
CA ARG A 65 2.18 19.85 5.41
C ARG A 65 1.58 20.45 6.70
N LEU A 66 2.29 21.38 7.35
CA LEU A 66 1.78 22.05 8.56
C LEU A 66 0.53 22.90 8.29
N ARG A 67 0.44 23.54 7.12
CA ARG A 67 -0.75 24.34 6.75
C ARG A 67 -1.99 23.46 6.60
N ALA A 68 -1.83 22.28 5.96
CA ALA A 68 -2.93 21.31 5.86
C ALA A 68 -3.37 20.78 7.23
N ALA A 69 -2.43 20.47 8.12
CA ALA A 69 -2.74 20.06 9.50
C ALA A 69 -3.45 21.17 10.29
N LEU A 70 -3.05 22.44 10.11
CA LEU A 70 -3.71 23.59 10.72
C LEU A 70 -5.16 23.76 10.23
N ALA A 71 -5.43 23.49 8.95
CA ALA A 71 -6.79 23.54 8.42
C ALA A 71 -7.70 22.47 9.07
N ALA A 72 -7.17 21.28 9.33
CA ALA A 72 -7.89 20.18 9.97
C ALA A 72 -8.08 20.35 11.48
N ARG A 73 -7.39 21.33 12.13
CA ARG A 73 -7.30 21.44 13.61
C ARG A 73 -8.64 21.52 14.32
N ARG A 74 -9.62 22.25 13.77
CA ARG A 74 -10.93 22.42 14.41
C ARG A 74 -11.73 21.13 14.38
N LEU A 75 -11.73 20.44 13.25
CA LEU A 75 -12.38 19.15 13.07
C LEU A 75 -11.80 18.09 14.01
N LEU A 76 -10.47 18.06 14.18
CA LEU A 76 -9.77 17.05 14.99
C LEU A 76 -9.83 17.35 16.49
N ALA A 77 -9.82 18.63 16.92
CA ALA A 77 -9.77 19.00 18.33
C ALA A 77 -11.14 18.91 19.04
N ALA A 78 -12.23 19.00 18.30
CA ALA A 78 -13.59 18.90 18.82
C ALA A 78 -14.47 18.10 17.82
N PRO A 79 -14.18 16.81 17.62
CA PRO A 79 -14.91 15.98 16.69
C PRO A 79 -16.30 15.62 17.24
N ASP A 80 -17.27 15.57 16.34
CA ASP A 80 -18.57 14.93 16.59
C ASP A 80 -18.44 13.44 16.22
N ALA A 81 -17.68 12.69 17.04
CA ALA A 81 -17.38 11.29 16.85
C ALA A 81 -16.95 10.61 18.15
N ASP A 82 -17.20 9.32 18.27
CA ASP A 82 -16.78 8.49 19.39
C ASP A 82 -15.28 8.19 19.33
N LEU A 83 -14.72 8.15 18.10
CA LEU A 83 -13.31 7.85 17.83
C LEU A 83 -12.78 8.69 16.66
N VAL A 84 -11.55 9.16 16.81
CA VAL A 84 -10.76 9.80 15.74
C VAL A 84 -9.62 8.87 15.32
N LEU A 85 -9.60 8.48 14.05
CA LEU A 85 -8.52 7.71 13.43
C LEU A 85 -7.76 8.63 12.48
N VAL A 86 -6.48 8.88 12.78
CA VAL A 86 -5.60 9.70 11.93
C VAL A 86 -4.49 8.84 11.31
N HIS A 87 -4.11 9.19 10.08
CA HIS A 87 -3.10 8.45 9.31
C HIS A 87 -1.77 9.19 9.21
N ASP A 88 -1.78 10.51 9.31
CA ASP A 88 -0.59 11.34 9.10
C ASP A 88 -0.06 11.88 10.42
N PRO A 89 1.26 11.84 10.67
CA PRO A 89 1.85 12.26 11.95
C PRO A 89 1.59 13.73 12.27
N GLU A 90 1.47 14.61 11.28
CA GLU A 90 1.15 16.03 11.46
C GLU A 90 -0.27 16.30 12.01
N LEU A 91 -1.19 15.34 11.89
CA LEU A 91 -2.54 15.41 12.42
C LEU A 91 -2.61 15.05 13.91
N VAL A 92 -1.68 14.20 14.39
CA VAL A 92 -1.68 13.63 15.74
C VAL A 92 -1.72 14.69 16.85
N PRO A 93 -0.92 15.79 16.79
CA PRO A 93 -0.97 16.81 17.85
C PRO A 93 -2.33 17.51 17.98
N TRP A 94 -3.07 17.61 16.88
CA TRP A 94 -4.41 18.24 16.87
C TRP A 94 -5.47 17.26 17.36
N ALA A 95 -5.46 16.02 16.91
CA ALA A 95 -6.35 14.95 17.35
C ALA A 95 -6.19 14.65 18.85
N ALA A 96 -4.96 14.62 19.35
CA ALA A 96 -4.67 14.39 20.76
C ALA A 96 -5.33 15.41 21.72
N ARG A 97 -5.80 16.56 21.25
CA ARG A 97 -6.57 17.52 22.06
C ARG A 97 -7.94 16.98 22.44
N ALA A 98 -8.52 16.11 21.61
CA ALA A 98 -9.82 15.50 21.88
C ALA A 98 -9.76 14.32 22.87
N ARG A 99 -8.58 13.78 23.19
CA ARG A 99 -8.36 12.51 23.92
C ARG A 99 -9.07 12.37 25.29
N ARG A 100 -9.53 13.46 25.88
CA ARG A 100 -10.28 13.42 27.15
C ARG A 100 -11.77 13.14 26.95
N ARG A 101 -12.27 13.25 25.71
CA ARG A 101 -13.69 13.11 25.37
C ARG A 101 -13.95 12.08 24.29
N THR A 102 -12.95 11.77 23.50
CA THR A 102 -13.03 10.92 22.30
C THR A 102 -11.80 10.03 22.23
N ALA A 103 -11.94 8.76 21.93
CA ALA A 103 -10.81 7.89 21.67
C ALA A 103 -10.03 8.40 20.46
N VAL A 104 -8.71 8.48 20.56
CA VAL A 104 -7.85 8.94 19.48
C VAL A 104 -6.87 7.85 19.13
N VAL A 105 -6.84 7.47 17.85
CA VAL A 105 -5.98 6.42 17.29
C VAL A 105 -5.12 6.99 16.18
N TRP A 106 -3.84 6.70 16.22
CA TRP A 106 -2.94 6.93 15.09
C TRP A 106 -2.58 5.60 14.43
N ASP A 107 -2.98 5.44 13.16
CA ASP A 107 -2.57 4.32 12.31
C ASP A 107 -1.17 4.58 11.75
N VAL A 108 -0.18 3.89 12.31
CA VAL A 108 1.24 4.01 11.92
C VAL A 108 1.49 3.00 10.79
N HIS A 109 1.31 3.44 9.54
CA HIS A 109 1.41 2.57 8.37
C HIS A 109 2.61 2.87 7.46
N GLU A 110 3.43 3.87 7.82
CA GLU A 110 4.70 4.17 7.16
C GLU A 110 5.81 4.43 8.18
N ASP A 111 7.06 4.15 7.82
CA ASP A 111 8.21 4.73 8.51
C ASP A 111 8.42 6.15 7.99
N THR A 112 7.73 7.11 8.61
CA THR A 112 7.79 8.53 8.21
C THR A 112 9.22 9.08 8.26
N ALA A 113 10.05 8.65 9.23
CA ALA A 113 11.43 9.11 9.32
C ALA A 113 12.28 8.60 8.14
N ALA A 114 12.13 7.32 7.79
CA ALA A 114 12.79 6.74 6.62
C ALA A 114 12.24 7.34 5.30
N ALA A 115 10.93 7.51 5.20
CA ALA A 115 10.30 8.09 4.01
C ALA A 115 10.73 9.54 3.77
N LEU A 116 10.91 10.35 4.82
CA LEU A 116 11.38 11.73 4.72
C LEU A 116 12.83 11.81 4.27
N SER A 117 13.69 10.86 4.62
CA SER A 117 15.10 10.83 4.19
C SER A 117 15.26 10.71 2.66
N LEU A 118 14.26 10.18 1.97
CA LEU A 118 14.25 10.02 0.51
C LEU A 118 13.64 11.22 -0.25
N LYS A 119 13.11 12.23 0.47
CA LYS A 119 12.46 13.38 -0.19
C LYS A 119 13.49 14.39 -0.70
N ALA A 120 13.48 14.62 -2.01
CA ALA A 120 14.40 15.55 -2.68
C ALA A 120 14.29 17.01 -2.19
N TRP A 121 13.11 17.42 -1.67
CA TRP A 121 12.90 18.78 -1.16
C TRP A 121 13.55 19.01 0.23
N LEU A 122 13.96 17.93 0.94
CA LEU A 122 14.59 18.02 2.26
C LEU A 122 16.12 18.00 2.10
N PRO A 123 16.81 19.11 2.44
CA PRO A 123 18.28 19.16 2.41
C PRO A 123 18.91 18.05 3.26
N GLU A 124 19.95 17.42 2.76
CA GLU A 124 20.60 16.27 3.41
C GLU A 124 21.05 16.57 4.84
N ALA A 125 21.60 17.77 5.07
CA ALA A 125 22.04 18.21 6.39
C ALA A 125 20.90 18.28 7.43
N LEU A 126 19.64 18.45 6.99
CA LEU A 126 18.48 18.53 7.88
C LEU A 126 17.78 17.18 8.09
N ARG A 127 18.08 16.15 7.28
CA ARG A 127 17.46 14.83 7.38
C ARG A 127 17.57 14.19 8.78
N PRO A 128 18.75 14.18 9.44
CA PRO A 128 18.87 13.61 10.79
C PRO A 128 18.03 14.36 11.84
N LEU A 129 17.97 15.69 11.74
CA LEU A 129 17.20 16.53 12.66
C LEU A 129 15.69 16.27 12.51
N VAL A 130 15.21 16.20 11.26
CA VAL A 130 13.81 15.91 10.96
C VAL A 130 13.44 14.50 11.41
N ALA A 131 14.29 13.50 11.13
CA ALA A 131 14.09 12.13 11.59
C ALA A 131 14.02 12.06 13.13
N ARG A 132 14.88 12.78 13.84
CA ARG A 132 14.84 12.89 15.31
C ARG A 132 13.54 13.54 15.78
N GLY A 133 13.09 14.59 15.10
CA GLY A 133 11.80 15.25 15.39
C GLY A 133 10.60 14.29 15.24
N VAL A 134 10.60 13.48 14.19
CA VAL A 134 9.57 12.43 13.99
C VAL A 134 9.61 11.41 15.13
N ARG A 135 10.78 10.91 15.52
CA ARG A 135 10.90 9.94 16.63
C ARG A 135 10.46 10.55 17.97
N LEU A 136 10.69 11.83 18.20
CA LEU A 136 10.18 12.52 19.38
C LEU A 136 8.65 12.65 19.36
N LEU A 137 8.07 12.92 18.19
CA LEU A 137 6.63 12.95 18.01
C LEU A 137 6.01 11.56 18.25
N GLU A 138 6.64 10.48 17.75
CA GLU A 138 6.21 9.10 18.00
C GLU A 138 6.14 8.78 19.50
N ARG A 139 7.23 9.05 20.24
CA ARG A 139 7.28 8.86 21.70
C ARG A 139 6.29 9.74 22.46
N TRP A 140 6.05 10.94 21.97
CA TRP A 140 5.05 11.84 22.57
C TRP A 140 3.63 11.33 22.30
N ALA A 141 3.35 10.85 21.10
CA ALA A 141 2.07 10.28 20.70
C ALA A 141 1.74 9.01 21.48
N GLU A 142 2.70 8.10 21.60
CA GLU A 142 2.60 6.83 22.34
C GLU A 142 2.02 6.99 23.76
N ARG A 143 2.37 8.11 24.43
CA ARG A 143 1.87 8.44 25.78
C ARG A 143 0.51 9.10 25.82
N ARG A 144 -0.10 9.40 24.68
CA ARG A 144 -1.28 10.28 24.61
C ARG A 144 -2.43 9.76 23.79
N VAL A 145 -2.16 8.92 22.83
CA VAL A 145 -3.16 8.36 21.91
C VAL A 145 -2.90 6.88 21.73
N HIS A 146 -3.91 6.14 21.30
CA HIS A 146 -3.72 4.73 20.92
C HIS A 146 -2.94 4.64 19.61
N LEU A 147 -2.05 3.68 19.51
CA LEU A 147 -1.30 3.39 18.29
C LEU A 147 -1.78 2.08 17.68
N LEU A 148 -1.99 2.09 16.38
CA LEU A 148 -2.24 0.91 15.57
C LEU A 148 -1.10 0.77 14.56
N LEU A 149 -0.39 -0.35 14.55
CA LEU A 149 0.76 -0.55 13.68
C LEU A 149 0.35 -1.35 12.44
N ALA A 150 0.85 -0.96 11.27
CA ALA A 150 0.59 -1.69 10.03
C ALA A 150 1.61 -2.81 9.74
N GLU A 151 2.70 -2.86 10.48
CA GLU A 151 3.76 -3.85 10.29
C GLU A 151 4.38 -4.25 11.64
N ASP A 152 4.69 -5.54 11.80
CA ASP A 152 5.40 -6.02 12.99
C ASP A 152 6.77 -5.37 13.17
N GLY A 153 7.46 -5.07 12.07
CA GLY A 153 8.75 -4.38 12.08
C GLY A 153 8.71 -2.98 12.70
N TYR A 154 7.53 -2.39 12.87
CA TYR A 154 7.39 -1.08 13.53
C TYR A 154 7.38 -1.18 15.06
N ARG A 155 7.19 -2.38 15.67
CA ARG A 155 7.18 -2.58 17.12
C ARG A 155 8.42 -2.01 17.79
N ASN A 156 9.60 -2.21 17.20
CA ASN A 156 10.88 -1.75 17.75
C ASN A 156 11.05 -0.22 17.80
N ARG A 157 10.09 0.53 17.26
CA ARG A 157 10.09 2.01 17.27
C ARG A 157 9.48 2.59 18.53
N PHE A 158 8.71 1.79 19.25
CA PHE A 158 7.91 2.16 20.41
C PHE A 158 8.38 1.44 21.68
N ALA A 159 8.08 2.00 22.83
CA ALA A 159 8.49 1.44 24.12
C ALA A 159 7.53 0.34 24.61
N GLU A 160 6.23 0.51 24.27
CA GLU A 160 5.17 -0.40 24.71
C GLU A 160 4.69 -1.26 23.52
N PRO A 161 4.11 -2.44 23.81
CA PRO A 161 3.49 -3.26 22.78
C PRO A 161 2.19 -2.60 22.29
N HIS A 162 2.05 -2.47 20.96
CA HIS A 162 0.85 -1.95 20.32
C HIS A 162 0.22 -3.00 19.40
N PRO A 163 -1.12 -2.98 19.22
CA PRO A 163 -1.80 -3.84 18.26
C PRO A 163 -1.27 -3.65 16.84
N VAL A 164 -1.13 -4.77 16.12
CA VAL A 164 -0.75 -4.76 14.71
C VAL A 164 -1.94 -5.20 13.87
N VAL A 165 -2.33 -4.36 12.92
CA VAL A 165 -3.27 -4.69 11.85
C VAL A 165 -2.53 -4.53 10.53
N PRO A 166 -2.07 -5.63 9.94
CA PRO A 166 -1.16 -5.59 8.81
C PRO A 166 -1.84 -5.06 7.53
N ASN A 167 -1.01 -4.73 6.54
CA ASN A 167 -1.46 -4.39 5.19
C ASN A 167 -1.85 -5.63 4.39
N SER A 168 -2.71 -6.49 4.94
CA SER A 168 -3.28 -7.62 4.24
C SER A 168 -4.24 -7.19 3.11
N THR A 169 -4.62 -8.12 2.25
CA THR A 169 -5.47 -7.85 1.09
C THR A 169 -6.74 -8.70 1.14
N PRO A 170 -7.90 -8.22 0.63
CA PRO A 170 -9.05 -9.08 0.47
C PRO A 170 -8.71 -10.26 -0.45
N VAL A 171 -8.96 -11.48 0.01
CA VAL A 171 -8.76 -12.69 -0.78
C VAL A 171 -10.10 -13.07 -1.43
N PRO A 172 -10.23 -13.04 -2.78
CA PRO A 172 -11.46 -13.41 -3.45
C PRO A 172 -11.83 -14.87 -3.20
N ALA A 173 -13.13 -15.19 -3.13
CA ALA A 173 -13.59 -16.58 -2.95
C ALA A 173 -13.16 -17.49 -4.11
N GLN A 174 -13.17 -16.97 -5.33
CA GLN A 174 -12.74 -17.65 -6.54
C GLN A 174 -11.81 -16.76 -7.35
N VAL A 175 -10.86 -17.35 -8.05
CA VAL A 175 -9.94 -16.69 -8.96
C VAL A 175 -9.76 -17.57 -10.21
N PRO A 176 -9.54 -16.99 -11.40
CA PRO A 176 -9.19 -17.76 -12.58
C PRO A 176 -7.81 -18.42 -12.43
N ALA A 177 -7.58 -19.49 -13.18
CA ALA A 177 -6.26 -20.10 -13.25
C ALA A 177 -5.23 -19.11 -13.85
N ALA A 178 -3.96 -19.24 -13.46
CA ALA A 178 -2.88 -18.38 -13.90
C ALA A 178 -2.41 -18.76 -15.33
N ASP A 179 -3.30 -18.68 -16.32
CA ASP A 179 -3.09 -19.14 -17.71
C ASP A 179 -3.01 -18.02 -18.73
N ARG A 180 -3.36 -16.81 -18.36
CA ARG A 180 -3.28 -15.66 -19.25
C ARG A 180 -1.81 -15.28 -19.45
N PRO A 181 -1.27 -15.29 -20.68
CA PRO A 181 0.15 -15.05 -20.95
C PRO A 181 0.51 -13.58 -20.74
N VAL A 182 0.39 -13.13 -19.50
CA VAL A 182 0.65 -11.77 -19.04
C VAL A 182 1.49 -11.80 -17.78
N ALA A 183 2.56 -11.01 -17.76
CA ALA A 183 3.26 -10.62 -16.55
C ALA A 183 2.78 -9.23 -16.12
N VAL A 184 2.22 -9.11 -14.92
CA VAL A 184 1.54 -7.89 -14.49
C VAL A 184 2.30 -7.15 -13.37
N TYR A 185 2.31 -5.82 -13.45
CA TYR A 185 2.75 -4.95 -12.36
C TYR A 185 1.61 -4.03 -11.92
N VAL A 186 1.35 -3.94 -10.63
CA VAL A 186 0.37 -3.00 -10.05
C VAL A 186 1.05 -2.08 -9.03
N GLY A 187 0.81 -0.78 -9.13
CA GLY A 187 1.24 0.22 -8.17
C GLY A 187 1.94 1.43 -8.79
N HIS A 188 2.37 2.35 -7.95
CA HIS A 188 3.11 3.52 -8.40
C HIS A 188 4.44 3.12 -9.02
N VAL A 189 4.74 3.58 -10.22
CA VAL A 189 5.95 3.25 -10.99
C VAL A 189 6.97 4.35 -10.76
N THR A 190 8.13 3.98 -10.23
CA THR A 190 9.29 4.86 -10.06
C THR A 190 10.56 4.05 -10.31
N ARG A 191 11.70 4.73 -10.48
CA ARG A 191 12.99 4.05 -10.62
C ARG A 191 13.23 3.07 -9.47
N ALA A 192 13.07 3.49 -8.22
CA ALA A 192 13.28 2.64 -7.04
C ALA A 192 12.29 1.46 -6.96
N ARG A 193 11.19 1.52 -7.71
CA ARG A 193 10.19 0.44 -7.81
C ARG A 193 10.34 -0.40 -9.08
N GLY A 194 11.47 -0.28 -9.78
CA GLY A 194 11.83 -1.15 -10.90
C GLY A 194 11.30 -0.70 -12.26
N ALA A 195 11.10 0.61 -12.50
CA ALA A 195 10.60 1.10 -13.79
C ALA A 195 11.46 0.66 -14.98
N GLN A 196 12.80 0.69 -14.83
CA GLN A 196 13.74 0.28 -15.87
C GLN A 196 13.70 -1.22 -16.07
N GLU A 197 13.62 -1.99 -14.98
CA GLU A 197 13.54 -3.44 -14.99
C GLU A 197 12.25 -3.93 -15.64
N LEU A 198 11.10 -3.29 -15.36
CA LEU A 198 9.82 -3.62 -16.01
C LEU A 198 9.90 -3.48 -17.54
N VAL A 199 10.48 -2.39 -18.03
CA VAL A 199 10.70 -2.18 -19.47
C VAL A 199 11.73 -3.16 -20.00
N GLY A 200 12.80 -3.45 -19.24
CA GLY A 200 13.80 -4.44 -19.59
C GLY A 200 13.22 -5.85 -19.74
N VAL A 201 12.36 -6.27 -18.80
CA VAL A 201 11.61 -7.55 -18.86
C VAL A 201 10.76 -7.60 -20.14
N ALA A 202 9.99 -6.54 -20.40
CA ALA A 202 9.10 -6.49 -21.55
C ALA A 202 9.86 -6.61 -22.89
N ARG A 203 10.96 -5.88 -23.04
CA ARG A 203 11.81 -5.93 -24.22
C ARG A 203 12.51 -7.29 -24.37
N ALA A 204 12.96 -7.90 -23.27
CA ALA A 204 13.59 -9.22 -23.30
C ALA A 204 12.61 -10.30 -23.79
N LEU A 205 11.40 -10.34 -23.19
CA LEU A 205 10.35 -11.27 -23.60
C LEU A 205 9.95 -11.06 -25.08
N GLN A 206 9.84 -9.81 -25.53
CA GLN A 206 9.54 -9.48 -26.91
C GLN A 206 10.66 -9.96 -27.88
N ALA A 207 11.92 -9.72 -27.53
CA ALA A 207 13.07 -10.11 -28.33
C ALA A 207 13.21 -11.65 -28.44
N ASP A 208 12.86 -12.37 -27.37
CA ASP A 208 12.87 -13.84 -27.32
C ASP A 208 11.64 -14.47 -28.02
N GLY A 209 10.72 -13.67 -28.55
CA GLY A 209 9.49 -14.16 -29.19
C GLY A 209 8.49 -14.79 -28.21
N SER A 210 8.57 -14.45 -26.93
CA SER A 210 7.65 -14.94 -25.89
C SER A 210 6.20 -14.57 -26.19
N PRO A 211 5.22 -15.45 -25.92
CA PRO A 211 3.81 -15.09 -25.97
C PRO A 211 3.40 -14.16 -24.82
N VAL A 212 4.22 -14.07 -23.74
CA VAL A 212 3.90 -13.29 -22.56
C VAL A 212 4.04 -11.80 -22.83
N ARG A 213 2.99 -11.04 -22.50
CA ARG A 213 2.98 -9.58 -22.55
C ARG A 213 3.15 -9.00 -21.15
N VAL A 214 3.78 -7.83 -21.06
CA VAL A 214 3.89 -7.11 -19.80
C VAL A 214 2.79 -6.05 -19.72
N GLU A 215 1.99 -6.09 -18.65
CA GLU A 215 0.96 -5.09 -18.35
C GLU A 215 1.34 -4.33 -17.08
N VAL A 216 1.32 -3.00 -17.17
CA VAL A 216 1.68 -2.09 -16.06
C VAL A 216 0.47 -1.24 -15.69
N VAL A 217 0.06 -1.30 -14.44
CA VAL A 217 -1.05 -0.52 -13.89
C VAL A 217 -0.55 0.42 -12.80
N GLY A 218 -0.86 1.69 -12.92
CA GLY A 218 -0.59 2.70 -11.91
C GLY A 218 0.00 4.00 -12.45
N HIS A 219 0.03 5.01 -11.58
CA HIS A 219 0.72 6.25 -11.87
C HIS A 219 2.24 6.03 -11.95
N ALA A 220 2.89 6.83 -12.77
CA ALA A 220 4.35 6.90 -12.86
C ALA A 220 4.84 8.32 -12.55
N ASP A 221 6.05 8.46 -11.98
CA ASP A 221 6.73 9.75 -11.98
C ASP A 221 7.15 10.13 -13.40
N ALA A 222 7.46 11.41 -13.62
CA ALA A 222 7.70 11.91 -14.98
C ALA A 222 8.80 11.15 -15.75
N PRO A 223 9.96 10.79 -15.17
CA PRO A 223 10.95 9.98 -15.86
C PRO A 223 10.47 8.57 -16.20
N SER A 224 9.75 7.93 -15.27
CA SER A 224 9.21 6.58 -15.47
C SER A 224 8.06 6.58 -16.48
N ALA A 225 7.23 7.62 -16.49
CA ALA A 225 6.16 7.79 -17.47
C ALA A 225 6.71 7.91 -18.90
N ALA A 226 7.77 8.69 -19.10
CA ALA A 226 8.43 8.81 -20.41
C ALA A 226 8.96 7.44 -20.88
N LEU A 227 9.59 6.67 -19.99
CA LEU A 227 10.12 5.33 -20.27
C LEU A 227 9.00 4.34 -20.65
N LEU A 228 7.90 4.33 -19.89
CA LEU A 228 6.74 3.45 -20.17
C LEU A 228 6.05 3.83 -21.48
N THR A 229 5.87 5.13 -21.75
CA THR A 229 5.28 5.62 -23.00
C THR A 229 6.11 5.19 -24.22
N GLN A 230 7.43 5.31 -24.12
CA GLN A 230 8.31 4.87 -25.18
C GLN A 230 8.21 3.34 -25.41
N ALA A 231 8.27 2.53 -24.34
CA ALA A 231 8.17 1.07 -24.45
C ALA A 231 6.80 0.61 -25.00
N GLN A 232 5.73 1.34 -24.65
CA GLN A 232 4.40 1.09 -25.22
C GLN A 232 4.36 1.43 -26.72
N ALA A 233 4.95 2.54 -27.14
CA ALA A 233 5.04 2.90 -28.57
C ALA A 233 5.85 1.87 -29.38
N GLU A 234 6.84 1.21 -28.77
CA GLU A 234 7.61 0.09 -29.31
C GLU A 234 6.81 -1.23 -29.35
N GLY A 235 5.61 -1.26 -28.76
CA GLY A 235 4.80 -2.48 -28.61
C GLY A 235 5.34 -3.50 -27.60
N ALA A 236 6.28 -3.11 -26.75
CA ALA A 236 6.90 -4.02 -25.79
C ALA A 236 5.99 -4.31 -24.58
N LEU A 237 5.21 -3.33 -24.12
CA LEU A 237 4.29 -3.45 -22.98
C LEU A 237 3.00 -2.67 -23.19
N THR A 238 2.04 -2.91 -22.30
CA THR A 238 0.83 -2.08 -22.17
C THR A 238 0.87 -1.33 -20.84
N TRP A 239 0.76 -0.01 -20.87
CA TRP A 239 0.63 0.83 -19.68
C TRP A 239 -0.78 1.41 -19.58
N HIS A 240 -1.55 0.94 -18.59
CA HIS A 240 -2.94 1.34 -18.38
C HIS A 240 -3.09 2.69 -17.67
N GLY A 241 -1.99 3.27 -17.16
CA GLY A 241 -2.10 4.42 -16.27
C GLY A 241 -2.75 4.04 -14.93
N PHE A 242 -3.38 5.01 -14.28
CA PHE A 242 -4.10 4.77 -13.03
C PHE A 242 -5.46 4.12 -13.31
N LEU A 243 -5.71 3.01 -12.63
CA LEU A 243 -7.03 2.37 -12.55
C LEU A 243 -7.53 2.41 -11.10
N ALA A 244 -8.86 2.40 -10.93
CA ALA A 244 -9.46 2.20 -9.62
C ALA A 244 -9.03 0.84 -9.03
N ASN A 245 -9.01 0.70 -7.70
CA ASN A 245 -8.44 -0.47 -7.04
C ASN A 245 -9.04 -1.80 -7.55
N ALA A 246 -10.36 -1.88 -7.72
CA ALA A 246 -11.02 -3.09 -8.22
C ALA A 246 -10.58 -3.43 -9.66
N ASP A 247 -10.52 -2.43 -10.55
CA ASP A 247 -10.14 -2.61 -11.95
C ASP A 247 -8.63 -2.98 -12.05
N ALA A 248 -7.78 -2.33 -11.24
CA ALA A 248 -6.37 -2.64 -11.16
C ALA A 248 -6.13 -4.10 -10.74
N LEU A 249 -6.92 -4.59 -9.78
CA LEU A 249 -6.82 -5.96 -9.30
C LEU A 249 -7.42 -6.98 -10.28
N ALA A 250 -8.42 -6.58 -11.08
CA ALA A 250 -8.95 -7.42 -12.16
C ALA A 250 -7.89 -7.66 -13.27
N VAL A 251 -7.00 -6.69 -13.54
CA VAL A 251 -5.88 -6.88 -14.48
C VAL A 251 -4.88 -7.94 -13.97
N VAL A 252 -4.78 -8.15 -12.66
CA VAL A 252 -3.90 -9.18 -12.07
C VAL A 252 -4.44 -10.59 -12.33
N GLU A 253 -5.76 -10.76 -12.35
CA GLU A 253 -6.39 -12.06 -12.37
C GLU A 253 -6.00 -12.90 -13.58
N GLY A 254 -5.63 -14.16 -13.34
CA GLY A 254 -5.22 -15.11 -14.36
C GLY A 254 -3.83 -14.87 -14.97
N ALA A 255 -3.07 -13.86 -14.58
CA ALA A 255 -1.73 -13.61 -15.08
C ALA A 255 -0.77 -14.75 -14.70
N VAL A 256 0.19 -15.07 -15.59
CA VAL A 256 1.22 -16.11 -15.33
C VAL A 256 2.24 -15.67 -14.29
N ALA A 257 2.44 -14.36 -14.13
CA ALA A 257 3.36 -13.81 -13.12
C ALA A 257 2.96 -12.41 -12.66
N GLY A 258 3.18 -12.12 -11.39
CA GLY A 258 3.09 -10.78 -10.81
C GLY A 258 4.48 -10.22 -10.49
N LEU A 259 4.82 -9.04 -11.01
CA LEU A 259 6.15 -8.44 -10.92
C LEU A 259 6.28 -7.49 -9.72
N SER A 260 7.36 -7.65 -8.94
CA SER A 260 7.71 -6.73 -7.83
C SER A 260 9.21 -6.51 -7.76
N LEU A 261 9.75 -5.68 -8.66
CA LEU A 261 11.18 -5.51 -8.91
C LEU A 261 11.75 -4.29 -8.15
N LEU A 262 11.53 -4.25 -6.83
CA LEU A 262 12.01 -3.17 -5.96
C LEU A 262 13.54 -3.16 -5.91
N HIS A 263 14.14 -1.96 -5.83
CA HIS A 263 15.57 -1.80 -5.53
C HIS A 263 15.86 -2.01 -4.04
N ASP A 264 17.13 -2.26 -3.67
CA ASP A 264 17.57 -2.33 -2.26
C ASP A 264 17.62 -0.95 -1.62
N GLU A 265 16.46 -0.40 -1.34
CA GLU A 265 16.31 0.89 -0.69
C GLU A 265 15.97 0.73 0.79
N PRO A 266 16.49 1.59 1.68
CA PRO A 266 16.22 1.51 3.12
C PRO A 266 14.74 1.47 3.47
N ASN A 267 13.90 2.18 2.70
CA ASN A 267 12.44 2.24 2.90
C ASN A 267 11.74 0.91 2.60
N TYR A 268 12.34 0.02 1.81
CA TYR A 268 11.75 -1.28 1.44
C TYR A 268 12.26 -2.45 2.30
N ARG A 269 13.22 -2.20 3.20
CA ARG A 269 13.82 -3.27 4.02
C ARG A 269 12.87 -3.86 5.05
N HIS A 270 11.90 -3.07 5.53
CA HIS A 270 11.00 -3.46 6.61
C HIS A 270 9.51 -3.39 6.22
N SER A 271 9.20 -2.89 5.03
CA SER A 271 7.83 -2.75 4.54
C SER A 271 7.49 -3.88 3.60
N ARG A 272 6.41 -4.59 3.90
CA ARG A 272 5.90 -5.68 3.05
C ARG A 272 5.25 -5.08 1.80
N PRO A 273 5.67 -5.46 0.58
CA PRO A 273 5.05 -4.92 -0.63
C PRO A 273 3.65 -5.49 -0.81
N THR A 274 2.63 -4.65 -0.65
CA THR A 274 1.21 -5.06 -0.73
C THR A 274 0.86 -5.76 -2.03
N LYS A 275 1.46 -5.35 -3.15
CA LYS A 275 1.25 -6.00 -4.45
C LYS A 275 1.60 -7.49 -4.45
N VAL A 276 2.64 -7.92 -3.71
CA VAL A 276 2.99 -9.33 -3.56
C VAL A 276 1.83 -10.09 -2.91
N LEU A 277 1.26 -9.54 -1.85
CA LEU A 277 0.08 -10.13 -1.20
C LEU A 277 -1.14 -10.15 -2.13
N GLU A 278 -1.31 -9.10 -2.94
CA GLU A 278 -2.39 -9.00 -3.94
C GLU A 278 -2.25 -10.05 -5.05
N TYR A 279 -1.03 -10.36 -5.49
CA TYR A 279 -0.75 -11.46 -6.42
C TYR A 279 -1.04 -12.82 -5.78
N MET A 280 -0.49 -13.09 -4.60
CA MET A 280 -0.74 -14.31 -3.84
C MET A 280 -2.24 -14.54 -3.63
N ALA A 281 -2.98 -13.53 -3.20
CA ALA A 281 -4.43 -13.60 -2.98
C ALA A 281 -5.22 -13.99 -4.24
N ARG A 282 -4.69 -13.65 -5.43
CA ARG A 282 -5.32 -13.95 -6.72
C ARG A 282 -4.73 -15.18 -7.42
N GLY A 283 -3.92 -15.96 -6.70
CA GLY A 283 -3.33 -17.17 -7.27
C GLY A 283 -2.41 -16.86 -8.44
N VAL A 284 -1.64 -15.78 -8.35
CA VAL A 284 -0.64 -15.39 -9.36
C VAL A 284 0.74 -15.56 -8.75
N PRO A 285 1.61 -16.39 -9.35
CA PRO A 285 2.99 -16.55 -8.90
C PRO A 285 3.75 -15.23 -8.91
N VAL A 286 4.64 -15.05 -7.94
CA VAL A 286 5.36 -13.78 -7.75
C VAL A 286 6.76 -13.88 -8.34
N VAL A 287 7.16 -12.88 -9.16
CA VAL A 287 8.58 -12.68 -9.55
C VAL A 287 9.04 -11.39 -8.85
N THR A 288 9.96 -11.52 -7.88
CA THR A 288 10.32 -10.39 -7.01
C THR A 288 11.81 -10.36 -6.69
N THR A 289 12.30 -9.14 -6.43
CA THR A 289 13.65 -8.94 -5.90
C THR A 289 13.71 -9.29 -4.40
N PRO A 290 14.89 -9.71 -3.87
CA PRO A 290 15.01 -10.32 -2.57
C PRO A 290 15.11 -9.29 -1.42
N THR A 291 14.18 -8.30 -1.36
CA THR A 291 14.00 -7.52 -0.13
C THR A 291 13.67 -8.47 1.02
N ALA A 292 14.05 -8.13 2.26
CA ALA A 292 13.86 -9.07 3.37
C ALA A 292 12.40 -9.56 3.51
N PRO A 293 11.35 -8.69 3.41
CA PRO A 293 9.97 -9.16 3.45
C PRO A 293 9.54 -9.99 2.24
N SER A 294 9.98 -9.64 1.02
CA SER A 294 9.66 -10.42 -0.18
C SER A 294 10.33 -11.79 -0.17
N ARG A 295 11.60 -11.84 0.26
CA ARG A 295 12.33 -13.10 0.42
C ARG A 295 11.60 -14.03 1.37
N ALA A 296 11.22 -13.54 2.56
CA ALA A 296 10.49 -14.35 3.53
C ALA A 296 9.18 -14.90 2.92
N LEU A 297 8.35 -14.06 2.30
CA LEU A 297 7.11 -14.51 1.66
C LEU A 297 7.33 -15.61 0.62
N VAL A 298 8.33 -15.43 -0.25
CA VAL A 298 8.59 -16.40 -1.34
C VAL A 298 9.18 -17.70 -0.79
N THR A 299 10.16 -17.62 0.14
CA THR A 299 10.82 -18.83 0.68
C THR A 299 9.96 -19.61 1.65
N ASP A 300 9.13 -18.92 2.47
CA ASP A 300 8.31 -19.57 3.49
C ASP A 300 7.07 -20.25 2.88
N HIS A 301 6.66 -19.83 1.67
CA HIS A 301 5.40 -20.27 1.06
C HIS A 301 5.56 -20.87 -0.35
N ASP A 302 6.75 -20.93 -0.91
CA ASP A 302 7.00 -21.43 -2.28
C ASP A 302 6.06 -20.78 -3.32
N CYS A 303 5.80 -19.48 -3.20
CA CYS A 303 4.77 -18.79 -3.97
C CYS A 303 5.32 -18.01 -5.17
N GLY A 304 6.58 -18.19 -5.54
CA GLY A 304 7.19 -17.43 -6.62
C GLY A 304 8.71 -17.62 -6.75
N VAL A 305 9.32 -16.73 -7.52
CA VAL A 305 10.73 -16.75 -7.88
C VAL A 305 11.44 -15.48 -7.39
N LEU A 306 12.60 -15.64 -6.75
CA LEU A 306 13.48 -14.54 -6.37
C LEU A 306 14.49 -14.27 -7.49
N VAL A 307 14.60 -13.00 -7.90
CA VAL A 307 15.54 -12.55 -8.93
C VAL A 307 16.49 -11.49 -8.37
N PRO A 308 17.73 -11.36 -8.87
CA PRO A 308 18.67 -10.35 -8.40
C PRO A 308 18.13 -8.91 -8.57
N PHE A 309 18.57 -7.99 -7.70
CA PHE A 309 18.27 -6.58 -7.86
C PHE A 309 18.83 -6.04 -9.18
N GLY A 310 18.01 -5.28 -9.93
CA GLY A 310 18.40 -4.63 -11.18
C GLY A 310 18.55 -5.58 -12.37
N ASP A 311 18.25 -6.87 -12.20
CA ASP A 311 18.43 -7.88 -13.26
C ASP A 311 17.10 -8.14 -13.99
N ALA A 312 16.84 -7.32 -15.01
CA ALA A 312 15.66 -7.49 -15.87
C ALA A 312 15.70 -8.78 -16.69
N ARG A 313 16.90 -9.27 -17.05
CA ARG A 313 17.02 -10.51 -17.81
C ARG A 313 16.62 -11.71 -16.95
N ALA A 314 17.16 -11.82 -15.75
CA ALA A 314 16.76 -12.89 -14.82
C ALA A 314 15.25 -12.86 -14.52
N ALA A 315 14.65 -11.67 -14.43
CA ALA A 315 13.21 -11.55 -14.25
C ALA A 315 12.41 -12.01 -15.48
N ALA A 316 12.88 -11.72 -16.70
CA ALA A 316 12.27 -12.22 -17.94
C ALA A 316 12.39 -13.75 -18.05
N ASP A 317 13.54 -14.31 -17.72
CA ASP A 317 13.78 -15.75 -17.72
C ASP A 317 12.87 -16.47 -16.71
N ALA A 318 12.67 -15.89 -15.51
CA ALA A 318 11.74 -16.40 -14.51
C ALA A 318 10.28 -16.38 -15.00
N VAL A 319 9.86 -15.31 -15.67
CA VAL A 319 8.51 -15.20 -16.26
C VAL A 319 8.34 -16.26 -17.36
N GLN A 320 9.35 -16.43 -18.24
CA GLN A 320 9.30 -17.43 -19.31
C GLN A 320 9.24 -18.85 -18.74
N ALA A 321 10.03 -19.16 -17.71
CA ALA A 321 10.00 -20.46 -17.04
C ALA A 321 8.61 -20.77 -16.45
N LEU A 322 7.94 -19.78 -15.84
CA LEU A 322 6.56 -19.92 -15.34
C LEU A 322 5.55 -20.11 -16.50
N GLN A 323 5.78 -19.51 -17.66
CA GLN A 323 4.96 -19.72 -18.85
C GLN A 323 5.11 -21.15 -19.39
N ASP A 324 6.33 -21.68 -19.43
CA ASP A 324 6.67 -22.96 -20.05
C ASP A 324 6.39 -24.16 -19.14
N ASP A 325 6.31 -23.94 -17.81
CA ASP A 325 5.99 -24.99 -16.85
C ASP A 325 4.68 -24.70 -16.08
N PRO A 326 3.52 -25.06 -16.63
CA PRO A 326 2.22 -24.90 -15.98
C PRO A 326 2.11 -25.63 -14.63
N ALA A 327 2.78 -26.77 -14.45
CA ALA A 327 2.71 -27.53 -13.22
C ALA A 327 3.34 -26.75 -12.05
N THR A 328 4.56 -26.25 -12.23
CA THR A 328 5.23 -25.37 -11.24
C THR A 328 4.43 -24.09 -11.03
N ARG A 329 3.95 -23.46 -12.09
CA ARG A 329 3.13 -22.24 -12.02
C ARG A 329 1.89 -22.42 -11.14
N TYR A 330 1.11 -23.49 -11.35
CA TYR A 330 -0.08 -23.77 -10.56
C TYR A 330 0.24 -24.13 -9.11
N ALA A 331 1.32 -24.87 -8.87
CA ALA A 331 1.77 -25.18 -7.51
C ALA A 331 2.09 -23.91 -6.72
N MET A 332 2.88 -22.98 -7.31
CA MET A 332 3.20 -21.69 -6.71
C MET A 332 1.97 -20.80 -6.50
N ALA A 333 1.06 -20.78 -7.49
CA ALA A 333 -0.20 -20.05 -7.42
C ALA A 333 -1.07 -20.53 -6.24
N ALA A 334 -1.23 -21.85 -6.10
CA ALA A 334 -2.00 -22.46 -5.02
C ALA A 334 -1.35 -22.22 -3.65
N ALA A 335 -0.04 -22.40 -3.54
CA ALA A 335 0.71 -22.17 -2.30
C ALA A 335 0.60 -20.72 -1.83
N GLY A 336 0.78 -19.76 -2.75
CA GLY A 336 0.62 -18.33 -2.47
C GLY A 336 -0.80 -17.99 -2.00
N ARG A 337 -1.83 -18.55 -2.66
CA ARG A 337 -3.22 -18.31 -2.27
C ARG A 337 -3.57 -18.90 -0.91
N ILE A 338 -3.09 -20.10 -0.59
CA ILE A 338 -3.27 -20.72 0.73
C ILE A 338 -2.64 -19.85 1.82
N ALA A 339 -1.42 -19.36 1.60
CA ALA A 339 -0.74 -18.46 2.52
C ALA A 339 -1.49 -17.12 2.68
N ALA A 340 -1.99 -16.55 1.58
CA ALA A 340 -2.77 -15.32 1.62
C ALA A 340 -4.06 -15.49 2.46
N LEU A 341 -4.80 -16.59 2.26
CA LEU A 341 -6.01 -16.90 3.03
C LEU A 341 -5.73 -17.10 4.52
N ARG A 342 -4.64 -17.78 4.85
CA ARG A 342 -4.29 -18.10 6.23
C ARG A 342 -3.79 -16.89 7.01
N ASP A 343 -2.87 -16.11 6.41
CA ASP A 343 -2.03 -15.16 7.13
C ASP A 343 -2.20 -13.70 6.69
N HIS A 344 -2.84 -13.45 5.54
CA HIS A 344 -2.87 -12.12 4.90
C HIS A 344 -4.25 -11.72 4.36
N ASP A 345 -5.33 -12.30 4.90
CA ASP A 345 -6.68 -11.96 4.48
C ASP A 345 -7.24 -10.77 5.27
N TRP A 346 -7.56 -9.70 4.56
CA TRP A 346 -8.17 -8.52 5.14
C TRP A 346 -9.56 -8.79 5.75
N ASN A 347 -10.30 -9.78 5.30
CA ASN A 347 -11.58 -10.11 5.94
C ASN A 347 -11.37 -10.47 7.42
N THR A 348 -10.31 -11.20 7.75
CA THR A 348 -9.93 -11.52 9.13
C THR A 348 -9.33 -10.30 9.85
N ASP A 349 -8.36 -9.62 9.22
CA ASP A 349 -7.66 -8.50 9.84
C ASP A 349 -8.57 -7.26 9.95
N GLY A 350 -9.49 -7.06 9.01
CA GLY A 350 -10.51 -6.02 9.07
C GLY A 350 -11.49 -6.21 10.24
N ALA A 351 -11.88 -7.46 10.53
CA ALA A 351 -12.70 -7.76 11.72
C ALA A 351 -11.93 -7.46 13.02
N ARG A 352 -10.64 -7.83 13.09
CA ARG A 352 -9.75 -7.50 14.22
C ARG A 352 -9.58 -5.98 14.37
N PHE A 353 -9.40 -5.27 13.25
CA PHE A 353 -9.32 -3.81 13.22
C PHE A 353 -10.56 -3.17 13.84
N VAL A 354 -11.75 -3.55 13.39
CA VAL A 354 -13.02 -3.01 13.92
C VAL A 354 -13.17 -3.32 15.41
N ALA A 355 -12.92 -4.56 15.82
CA ALA A 355 -13.01 -4.98 17.21
C ALA A 355 -12.03 -4.18 18.11
N GLN A 356 -10.81 -3.92 17.62
CA GLN A 356 -9.82 -3.14 18.34
C GLN A 356 -10.26 -1.68 18.51
N LEU A 357 -10.82 -1.05 17.48
CA LEU A 357 -11.34 0.31 17.59
C LEU A 357 -12.53 0.40 18.56
N GLN A 358 -13.43 -0.58 18.50
CA GLN A 358 -14.57 -0.66 19.43
C GLN A 358 -14.12 -0.83 20.89
N ALA A 359 -13.06 -1.59 21.13
CA ALA A 359 -12.50 -1.78 22.49
C ALA A 359 -11.91 -0.48 23.07
N TRP A 360 -11.42 0.41 22.24
CA TRP A 360 -10.88 1.71 22.68
C TRP A 360 -11.96 2.79 22.93
N VAL A 361 -13.17 2.61 22.43
CA VAL A 361 -14.31 3.51 22.69
C VAL A 361 -15.01 3.19 24.02
N ARG A 362 -14.89 1.95 24.50
CA ARG A 362 -15.47 1.50 25.79
C ARG A 362 -14.64 1.99 26.98
#